data_5281a94f795c5718b73a812218fd7cee
#
_entry.id   5281a94f795c5718b73a812218fd7cee
#
_cell.length_a   1.000
_cell.length_b   1.000
_cell.length_c   1.000
_cell.angle_alpha   90.00
_cell.angle_beta   90.00
_cell.angle_gamma   90.00
#
_symmetry.space_group_name_H-M   'P 1'
#
loop_
_entity.id
_entity.type
_entity.pdbx_description
1 polymer ?
#
loop_
_entity_poly.entity_id
_entity_poly.type
_entity_poly.pdbx_seq_one_letter_code
_entity_poly.pdbx_strand_id
1 'polypeptide(L)'
;MKIFFIFLFLIFSFQLPTKADDIRDFKIGDMSIGDSLLSYFSESFISNKKKLYYSGSKEFFIISFKSKDESYDVIQTSVTNDDKYIINSIAGKILYKNEFKKCLKKVDSIVDDLKKTLPEDVERQNSE
;
A
#
# COMPACT_ATOMS: atom_id res chain seq x y z
N MET A 1 35.81 -19.76 32.57
CA MET A 1 35.40 -19.93 31.14
C MET A 1 33.97 -20.50 30.95
N LYS A 2 33.52 -21.49 31.70
CA LYS A 2 32.17 -22.08 31.55
C LYS A 2 31.02 -21.09 31.84
N ILE A 3 31.15 -20.20 32.81
CA ILE A 3 30.13 -19.21 33.17
C ILE A 3 30.00 -18.11 32.09
N PHE A 4 31.11 -17.74 31.42
CA PHE A 4 31.11 -16.74 30.35
C PHE A 4 30.35 -17.22 29.12
N PHE A 5 30.46 -18.50 28.79
CA PHE A 5 29.70 -19.11 27.67
C PHE A 5 28.18 -19.18 27.93
N ILE A 6 27.78 -19.43 29.18
CA ILE A 6 26.35 -19.46 29.57
C ILE A 6 25.76 -18.05 29.48
N PHE A 7 26.48 -17.00 29.82
CA PHE A 7 26.02 -15.62 29.71
C PHE A 7 25.91 -15.16 28.26
N LEU A 8 26.84 -15.60 27.39
CA LEU A 8 26.79 -15.31 25.98
C LEU A 8 25.59 -16.00 25.29
N PHE A 9 25.24 -17.21 25.70
CA PHE A 9 24.09 -17.96 25.17
C PHE A 9 22.75 -17.35 25.59
N LEU A 10 22.66 -16.78 26.77
CA LEU A 10 21.45 -16.09 27.26
C LEU A 10 21.17 -14.79 26.51
N ILE A 11 22.20 -14.05 26.06
CA ILE A 11 22.02 -12.80 25.29
C ILE A 11 21.49 -13.09 23.89
N PHE A 12 21.86 -14.22 23.27
CA PHE A 12 21.35 -14.62 21.96
C PHE A 12 19.90 -15.13 21.96
N SER A 13 19.38 -15.54 23.13
CA SER A 13 18.03 -16.09 23.26
C SER A 13 16.92 -15.03 23.32
N PHE A 14 17.26 -13.74 23.45
CA PHE A 14 16.28 -12.64 23.52
C PHE A 14 16.09 -11.87 22.21
N GLN A 15 16.58 -12.37 21.09
CA GLN A 15 16.19 -11.83 19.79
C GLN A 15 14.80 -12.38 19.45
N LEU A 16 13.78 -11.76 20.04
CA LEU A 16 12.40 -11.91 19.55
C LEU A 16 12.42 -11.42 18.10
N PRO A 17 11.99 -12.25 17.13
CA PRO A 17 11.80 -11.76 15.78
C PRO A 17 10.77 -10.64 15.87
N THR A 18 11.20 -9.40 15.67
CA THR A 18 10.29 -8.30 15.39
C THR A 18 9.63 -8.68 14.07
N LYS A 19 8.38 -9.14 14.13
CA LYS A 19 7.54 -9.31 12.96
C LYS A 19 7.31 -7.88 12.43
N ALA A 20 8.18 -7.44 11.52
CA ALA A 20 7.84 -6.33 10.66
C ALA A 20 6.61 -6.81 9.88
N ASP A 21 5.46 -6.13 10.05
CA ASP A 21 4.26 -6.42 9.27
C ASP A 21 4.68 -6.36 7.80
N ASP A 22 4.51 -7.50 7.10
CA ASP A 22 4.89 -7.59 5.70
C ASP A 22 3.94 -6.67 4.90
N ILE A 23 4.48 -5.79 4.06
CA ILE A 23 3.69 -4.91 3.20
C ILE A 23 2.65 -5.70 2.37
N ARG A 24 2.87 -6.99 2.17
CA ARG A 24 1.95 -7.93 1.52
C ARG A 24 0.68 -8.20 2.34
N ASP A 25 0.70 -7.93 3.65
CA ASP A 25 -0.49 -8.04 4.51
C ASP A 25 -1.44 -6.86 4.31
N PHE A 26 -0.94 -5.74 3.74
CA PHE A 26 -1.77 -4.59 3.38
C PHE A 26 -2.54 -4.86 2.09
N LYS A 27 -3.88 -4.75 2.16
CA LYS A 27 -4.79 -5.02 1.03
C LYS A 27 -5.68 -3.83 0.72
N ILE A 28 -5.89 -3.59 -0.57
CA ILE A 28 -6.93 -2.70 -1.09
C ILE A 28 -7.77 -3.50 -2.09
N GLY A 29 -9.04 -3.72 -1.78
CA GLY A 29 -9.94 -4.52 -2.60
C GLY A 29 -9.44 -5.95 -2.83
N ASP A 30 -8.96 -6.61 -1.78
CA ASP A 30 -8.36 -7.95 -1.75
C ASP A 30 -6.99 -8.09 -2.45
N MET A 31 -6.48 -7.04 -3.09
CA MET A 31 -5.20 -7.03 -3.80
C MET A 31 -4.07 -6.54 -2.91
N SER A 32 -2.89 -7.16 -3.03
CA SER A 32 -1.66 -6.80 -2.33
C SER A 32 -0.53 -6.44 -3.29
N ILE A 33 0.45 -5.69 -2.79
CA ILE A 33 1.71 -5.47 -3.51
C ILE A 33 2.44 -6.81 -3.66
N GLY A 34 2.94 -7.09 -4.85
CA GLY A 34 3.59 -8.36 -5.20
C GLY A 34 2.66 -9.39 -5.83
N ASP A 35 1.34 -9.20 -5.76
CA ASP A 35 0.39 -10.08 -6.46
C ASP A 35 0.45 -9.86 -7.97
N SER A 36 0.11 -10.90 -8.73
CA SER A 36 -0.21 -10.73 -10.16
C SER A 36 -1.61 -10.19 -10.34
N LEU A 37 -1.76 -9.14 -11.14
CA LEU A 37 -3.09 -8.60 -11.46
C LEU A 37 -3.97 -9.61 -12.22
N LEU A 38 -3.38 -10.62 -12.85
CA LEU A 38 -4.09 -11.75 -13.49
C LEU A 38 -4.84 -12.63 -12.50
N SER A 39 -4.50 -12.59 -11.20
CA SER A 39 -5.25 -13.28 -10.15
C SER A 39 -6.66 -12.68 -9.94
N TYR A 40 -6.88 -11.45 -10.39
CA TYR A 40 -8.11 -10.68 -10.17
C TYR A 40 -8.86 -10.33 -11.45
N PHE A 41 -8.14 -10.23 -12.59
CA PHE A 41 -8.68 -9.79 -13.86
C PHE A 41 -8.12 -10.63 -15.00
N SER A 42 -8.92 -10.80 -16.07
CA SER A 42 -8.44 -11.42 -17.29
C SER A 42 -7.44 -10.52 -18.03
N GLU A 43 -6.54 -11.12 -18.79
CA GLU A 43 -5.58 -10.38 -19.62
C GLU A 43 -6.27 -9.43 -20.59
N SER A 44 -7.39 -9.85 -21.17
CA SER A 44 -8.20 -9.00 -22.06
C SER A 44 -8.74 -7.75 -21.34
N PHE A 45 -9.12 -7.87 -20.07
CA PHE A 45 -9.53 -6.71 -19.27
C PHE A 45 -8.37 -5.73 -19.09
N ILE A 46 -7.18 -6.23 -18.73
CA ILE A 46 -5.99 -5.41 -18.50
C ILE A 46 -5.54 -4.70 -19.79
N SER A 47 -5.54 -5.44 -20.92
CA SER A 47 -5.12 -4.94 -22.23
C SER A 47 -6.03 -3.83 -22.75
N ASN A 48 -7.33 -3.90 -22.46
CA ASN A 48 -8.33 -2.92 -22.88
C ASN A 48 -8.36 -1.66 -22.00
N LYS A 49 -7.61 -1.61 -20.88
CA LYS A 49 -7.52 -0.41 -20.05
C LYS A 49 -6.55 0.61 -20.64
N LYS A 50 -6.87 1.90 -20.43
CA LYS A 50 -5.94 2.98 -20.74
C LYS A 50 -4.69 2.84 -19.86
N LYS A 51 -3.55 2.58 -20.48
CA LYS A 51 -2.26 2.49 -19.80
C LYS A 51 -1.61 3.87 -19.75
N LEU A 52 -1.19 4.28 -18.56
CA LEU A 52 -0.41 5.48 -18.36
C LEU A 52 1.02 5.07 -17.95
N TYR A 53 2.00 5.50 -18.73
CA TYR A 53 3.41 5.19 -18.47
C TYR A 53 4.07 6.32 -17.70
N TYR A 54 5.08 5.98 -16.88
CA TYR A 54 5.94 6.98 -16.26
C TYR A 54 6.81 7.67 -17.32
N SER A 55 7.10 8.96 -17.09
CA SER A 55 7.99 9.71 -17.98
C SER A 55 9.38 9.04 -18.02
N GLY A 56 9.83 8.70 -19.22
CA GLY A 56 11.16 8.11 -19.44
C GLY A 56 11.30 6.60 -19.20
N SER A 57 10.23 5.91 -18.75
CA SER A 57 10.28 4.46 -18.54
C SER A 57 9.00 3.77 -19.01
N LYS A 58 9.18 2.59 -19.64
CA LYS A 58 8.07 1.69 -19.97
C LYS A 58 8.08 0.41 -19.13
N GLU A 59 8.88 0.38 -18.09
CA GLU A 59 9.01 -0.77 -17.19
C GLU A 59 7.71 -1.06 -16.43
N PHE A 60 7.00 0.01 -16.08
CA PHE A 60 5.72 -0.06 -15.38
C PHE A 60 4.66 0.78 -16.08
N PHE A 61 3.41 0.39 -15.93
CA PHE A 61 2.29 1.24 -16.32
C PHE A 61 1.22 1.27 -15.22
N ILE A 62 0.45 2.34 -15.25
CA ILE A 62 -0.65 2.59 -14.33
C ILE A 62 -1.95 2.31 -15.05
N ILE A 63 -2.85 1.55 -14.41
CA ILE A 63 -4.25 1.42 -14.80
C ILE A 63 -5.17 1.80 -13.65
N SER A 64 -6.37 2.20 -14.02
CA SER A 64 -7.42 2.53 -13.05
C SER A 64 -8.71 1.79 -13.41
N PHE A 65 -9.43 1.32 -12.41
CA PHE A 65 -10.71 0.64 -12.57
C PHE A 65 -11.62 0.93 -11.39
N LYS A 66 -12.93 0.75 -11.60
CA LYS A 66 -13.92 0.92 -10.53
C LYS A 66 -13.69 -0.13 -9.44
N SER A 67 -13.71 0.29 -8.19
CA SER A 67 -13.65 -0.65 -7.06
C SER A 67 -14.91 -1.53 -7.03
N LYS A 68 -14.75 -2.76 -6.60
CA LYS A 68 -15.86 -3.63 -6.21
C LYS A 68 -16.23 -3.42 -4.73
N ASP A 69 -15.29 -2.95 -3.95
CA ASP A 69 -15.45 -2.61 -2.54
C ASP A 69 -16.02 -1.19 -2.44
N GLU A 70 -17.04 -1.02 -1.61
CA GLU A 70 -17.71 0.28 -1.35
C GLU A 70 -16.81 1.29 -0.64
N SER A 71 -15.67 0.85 -0.10
CA SER A 71 -14.69 1.73 0.56
C SER A 71 -14.03 2.71 -0.38
N TYR A 72 -13.98 2.41 -1.69
CA TYR A 72 -13.33 3.23 -2.71
C TYR A 72 -14.17 3.32 -3.98
N ASP A 73 -14.15 4.47 -4.66
CA ASP A 73 -14.78 4.63 -5.99
C ASP A 73 -13.90 4.03 -7.09
N VAL A 74 -12.59 4.23 -6.97
CA VAL A 74 -11.60 3.81 -7.99
C VAL A 74 -10.40 3.20 -7.30
N ILE A 75 -9.90 2.10 -7.85
CA ILE A 75 -8.59 1.54 -7.52
C ILE A 75 -7.64 1.89 -8.66
N GLN A 76 -6.45 2.33 -8.31
CA GLN A 76 -5.35 2.58 -9.24
C GLN A 76 -4.18 1.70 -8.85
N THR A 77 -3.63 0.97 -9.83
CA THR A 77 -2.46 0.11 -9.63
C THR A 77 -1.36 0.48 -10.61
N SER A 78 -0.10 0.41 -10.14
CA SER A 78 1.07 0.37 -11.00
C SER A 78 1.53 -1.09 -11.09
N VAL A 79 1.69 -1.59 -12.30
CA VAL A 79 2.08 -2.99 -12.56
C VAL A 79 3.26 -3.06 -13.50
N THR A 80 4.02 -4.17 -13.42
CA THR A 80 5.08 -4.46 -14.39
C THR A 80 4.50 -4.55 -15.81
N ASN A 81 5.26 -4.06 -16.78
CA ASN A 81 4.89 -4.12 -18.19
C ASN A 81 5.44 -5.40 -18.85
N ASP A 82 5.09 -6.53 -18.28
CA ASP A 82 5.41 -7.87 -18.74
C ASP A 82 4.15 -8.76 -18.71
N ASP A 83 4.28 -10.04 -19.01
CA ASP A 83 3.20 -11.02 -19.00
C ASP A 83 2.69 -11.40 -17.60
N LYS A 84 3.39 -11.00 -16.52
CA LYS A 84 3.03 -11.30 -15.13
C LYS A 84 2.17 -10.23 -14.49
N TYR A 85 2.27 -8.97 -14.96
CA TYR A 85 1.54 -7.81 -14.41
C TYR A 85 1.61 -7.72 -12.87
N ILE A 86 2.83 -7.76 -12.32
CA ILE A 86 3.04 -7.72 -10.86
C ILE A 86 2.71 -6.33 -10.31
N ILE A 87 1.89 -6.28 -9.28
CA ILE A 87 1.48 -5.04 -8.61
C ILE A 87 2.66 -4.47 -7.81
N ASN A 88 3.14 -3.29 -8.18
CA ASN A 88 4.18 -2.56 -7.46
C ASN A 88 3.62 -1.50 -6.51
N SER A 89 2.48 -0.91 -6.88
CA SER A 89 1.79 0.02 -6.01
C SER A 89 0.28 -0.11 -6.20
N ILE A 90 -0.47 0.19 -5.14
CA ILE A 90 -1.91 0.18 -5.15
C ILE A 90 -2.45 1.36 -4.36
N ALA A 91 -3.47 2.02 -4.86
CA ALA A 91 -4.13 3.15 -4.22
C ALA A 91 -5.65 3.06 -4.39
N GLY A 92 -6.37 3.20 -3.29
CA GLY A 92 -7.81 3.41 -3.28
C GLY A 92 -8.11 4.92 -3.34
N LYS A 93 -9.06 5.31 -4.18
CA LYS A 93 -9.47 6.71 -4.34
C LYS A 93 -10.95 6.87 -4.06
N ILE A 94 -11.29 7.90 -3.28
CA ILE A 94 -12.66 8.35 -3.04
C ILE A 94 -12.84 9.69 -3.74
N LEU A 95 -13.88 9.81 -4.57
CA LEU A 95 -14.14 10.98 -5.42
C LEU A 95 -15.23 11.84 -4.79
N TYR A 96 -14.86 12.89 -4.10
CA TYR A 96 -15.80 13.80 -3.45
C TYR A 96 -16.49 14.80 -4.38
N LYS A 97 -16.10 14.83 -5.67
CA LYS A 97 -16.64 15.78 -6.67
C LYS A 97 -16.72 17.22 -6.12
N ASN A 98 -17.93 17.69 -5.85
CA ASN A 98 -18.18 19.06 -5.34
C ASN A 98 -18.29 19.11 -3.80
N GLU A 99 -18.05 18.01 -3.09
CA GLU A 99 -18.20 17.92 -1.64
C GLU A 99 -16.87 18.11 -0.89
N PHE A 100 -16.17 19.21 -1.19
CA PHE A 100 -14.86 19.51 -0.61
C PHE A 100 -14.82 19.45 0.92
N LYS A 101 -15.89 19.92 1.60
CA LYS A 101 -15.99 19.83 3.07
C LYS A 101 -15.98 18.38 3.59
N LYS A 102 -16.58 17.45 2.85
CA LYS A 102 -16.55 16.02 3.22
C LYS A 102 -15.16 15.43 3.02
N CYS A 103 -14.46 15.85 1.96
CA CYS A 103 -13.06 15.46 1.73
C CYS A 103 -12.19 15.90 2.92
N LEU A 104 -12.28 17.16 3.36
CA LEU A 104 -11.50 17.66 4.50
C LEU A 104 -11.80 16.88 5.78
N LYS A 105 -13.07 16.64 6.10
CA LYS A 105 -13.45 15.83 7.28
C LYS A 105 -12.83 14.43 7.24
N LYS A 106 -12.76 13.81 6.05
CA LYS A 106 -12.12 12.49 5.91
C LYS A 106 -10.63 12.57 6.14
N VAL A 107 -9.96 13.62 5.63
CA VAL A 107 -8.52 13.86 5.90
C VAL A 107 -8.28 14.02 7.40
N ASP A 108 -9.09 14.83 8.09
CA ASP A 108 -8.96 15.03 9.54
C ASP A 108 -9.13 13.69 10.29
N SER A 109 -10.13 12.88 9.92
CA SER A 109 -10.32 11.55 10.51
C SER A 109 -9.10 10.64 10.30
N ILE A 110 -8.50 10.64 9.11
CA ILE A 110 -7.28 9.85 8.82
C ILE A 110 -6.11 10.35 9.68
N VAL A 111 -5.94 11.67 9.79
CA VAL A 111 -4.89 12.27 10.63
C VAL A 111 -5.06 11.86 12.10
N ASP A 112 -6.29 11.87 12.62
CA ASP A 112 -6.57 11.49 13.99
C ASP A 112 -6.32 9.99 14.24
N ASP A 113 -6.60 9.13 13.26
CA ASP A 113 -6.29 7.71 13.34
C ASP A 113 -4.77 7.45 13.27
N LEU A 114 -4.06 8.18 12.41
CA LEU A 114 -2.59 8.09 12.32
C LEU A 114 -1.91 8.55 13.60
N LYS A 115 -2.39 9.62 14.24
CA LYS A 115 -1.85 10.10 15.53
C LYS A 115 -1.91 9.06 16.64
N LYS A 116 -2.87 8.13 16.59
CA LYS A 116 -2.98 7.03 17.58
C LYS A 116 -1.93 5.94 17.38
N THR A 117 -1.37 5.84 16.17
CA THR A 117 -0.46 4.76 15.76
C THR A 117 0.98 5.24 15.59
N LEU A 118 1.18 6.55 15.41
CA LEU A 118 2.50 7.16 15.24
C LEU A 118 3.08 7.61 16.59
N PRO A 119 4.41 7.68 16.73
CA PRO A 119 5.07 8.27 17.90
C PRO A 119 4.61 9.71 18.15
N GLU A 120 4.62 10.15 19.41
CA GLU A 120 4.14 11.49 19.82
C GLU A 120 4.90 12.67 19.21
N ASP A 121 6.12 12.44 18.68
CA ASP A 121 6.99 13.42 18.06
C ASP A 121 6.67 13.69 16.58
N VAL A 122 5.67 13.01 16.02
CA VAL A 122 5.26 13.23 14.61
C VAL A 122 4.20 14.33 14.53
N GLU A 123 4.59 15.50 14.05
CA GLU A 123 3.70 16.63 13.83
C GLU A 123 3.23 16.73 12.37
N ARG A 124 1.96 17.19 12.19
CA ARG A 124 1.44 17.52 10.87
C ARG A 124 2.10 18.81 10.34
N GLN A 125 2.81 18.73 9.24
CA GLN A 125 3.23 19.94 8.51
C GLN A 125 2.03 20.51 7.74
N ASN A 126 1.64 21.73 8.07
CA ASN A 126 0.68 22.47 7.26
C ASN A 126 1.42 23.04 6.07
N SER A 127 1.07 22.61 4.84
CA SER A 127 1.49 23.30 3.62
C SER A 127 0.72 24.62 3.55
N GLU A 128 1.43 25.74 3.60
CA GLU A 128 0.92 27.05 3.22
C GLU A 128 0.56 27.11 1.73
#